data_ab4146a07246e38ed3e55f64e890ae3b
#
_entry.id   ab4146a07246e38ed3e55f64e890ae3b
#
_cell.length_a   1.000
_cell.length_b   1.000
_cell.length_c   1.000
_cell.angle_alpha   90.00
_cell.angle_beta   90.00
_cell.angle_gamma   90.00
#
_symmetry.space_group_name_H-M   'P 1'
#
loop_
_entity.id
_entity.type
_entity.pdbx_description
1 polymer ?
#
loop_
_entity_poly.entity_id
_entity_poly.type
_entity_poly.pdbx_seq_one_letter_code
_entity_poly.pdbx_strand_id
1 'polypeptide(L)'
;MNKDYDYYVNKAATYCAKGERCIYDVRENLKKSGADNNDIESIIEYLQEENYLNEQRYAIAYTKDKYRFDKWGRIKISYQLSGKRIASSVIQRALEEIDEEEYYSNLKNIIVSKIKDMKTTAPELDINEEAKIYRFCSSRGFESNLISRALKEIKKGGND
;
A
#
# COMPACT_ATOMS: atom_id res chain seq x y z
N MET A 1 16.49 -28.80 -21.66
CA MET A 1 15.45 -27.89 -21.20
C MET A 1 14.18 -28.09 -22.02
N ASN A 2 13.04 -28.19 -21.37
CA ASN A 2 11.82 -28.44 -22.12
C ASN A 2 11.18 -27.12 -22.55
N LYS A 3 10.29 -27.20 -23.55
CA LYS A 3 9.60 -26.03 -24.12
C LYS A 3 8.74 -25.33 -23.07
N ASP A 4 8.21 -26.10 -22.12
CA ASP A 4 7.31 -25.54 -21.11
C ASP A 4 8.05 -24.60 -20.17
N TYR A 5 9.29 -24.93 -19.81
CA TYR A 5 10.11 -24.08 -18.94
C TYR A 5 10.33 -22.72 -19.60
N ASP A 6 10.79 -22.72 -20.85
CA ASP A 6 11.05 -21.48 -21.60
C ASP A 6 9.77 -20.66 -21.76
N TYR A 7 8.67 -21.33 -22.01
CA TYR A 7 7.37 -20.67 -22.09
C TYR A 7 7.03 -19.93 -20.79
N TYR A 8 7.22 -20.60 -19.66
CA TYR A 8 6.90 -20.00 -18.36
C TYR A 8 7.86 -18.87 -17.99
N VAL A 9 9.14 -19.00 -18.32
CA VAL A 9 10.11 -17.93 -18.12
C VAL A 9 9.68 -16.69 -18.88
N ASN A 10 9.36 -16.84 -20.16
CA ASN A 10 8.95 -15.73 -21.01
C ASN A 10 7.66 -15.10 -20.53
N LYS A 11 6.70 -15.93 -20.11
CA LYS A 11 5.43 -15.46 -19.59
C LYS A 11 5.64 -14.64 -18.31
N ALA A 12 6.47 -15.12 -17.40
CA ALA A 12 6.76 -14.41 -16.15
C ALA A 12 7.52 -13.12 -16.39
N ALA A 13 8.50 -13.13 -17.30
CA ALA A 13 9.25 -11.91 -17.65
C ALA A 13 8.33 -10.86 -18.25
N THR A 14 7.40 -11.26 -19.11
CA THR A 14 6.41 -10.35 -19.69
C THR A 14 5.50 -9.77 -18.62
N TYR A 15 5.09 -10.59 -17.67
CA TYR A 15 4.27 -10.17 -16.54
C TYR A 15 4.99 -9.09 -15.71
N CYS A 16 6.27 -9.32 -15.43
CA CYS A 16 7.10 -8.35 -14.70
C CYS A 16 7.33 -7.05 -15.48
N ALA A 17 7.38 -7.15 -16.82
CA ALA A 17 7.60 -5.97 -17.67
C ALA A 17 6.41 -5.01 -17.67
N LYS A 18 5.22 -5.50 -17.34
CA LYS A 18 4.00 -4.67 -17.32
C LYS A 18 3.87 -3.82 -16.07
N GLY A 19 4.67 -4.05 -15.05
CA GLY A 19 4.65 -3.31 -13.80
C GLY A 19 5.41 -4.06 -12.73
N GLU A 20 5.70 -3.40 -11.63
CA GLU A 20 6.39 -4.05 -10.53
C GLU A 20 5.53 -5.18 -9.96
N ARG A 21 6.20 -6.29 -9.64
CA ARG A 21 5.53 -7.46 -9.07
C ARG A 21 6.26 -7.92 -7.83
N CYS A 22 5.57 -8.63 -6.96
CA CYS A 22 6.20 -9.30 -5.83
C CYS A 22 6.33 -10.80 -6.12
N ILE A 23 7.13 -11.48 -5.32
CA ILE A 23 7.35 -12.92 -5.47
C ILE A 23 6.02 -13.68 -5.37
N TYR A 24 5.19 -13.31 -4.41
CA TYR A 24 3.88 -13.93 -4.22
C TYR A 24 3.04 -13.89 -5.50
N ASP A 25 2.95 -12.72 -6.14
CA ASP A 25 2.15 -12.54 -7.35
C ASP A 25 2.69 -13.35 -8.52
N VAL A 26 4.02 -13.38 -8.68
CA VAL A 26 4.65 -14.16 -9.75
C VAL A 26 4.41 -15.64 -9.54
N ARG A 27 4.56 -16.11 -8.30
CA ARG A 27 4.32 -17.51 -7.96
C ARG A 27 2.88 -17.92 -8.27
N GLU A 28 1.91 -17.11 -7.87
CA GLU A 28 0.50 -17.39 -8.14
C GLU A 28 0.19 -17.37 -9.64
N ASN A 29 0.77 -16.43 -10.36
CA ASN A 29 0.60 -16.34 -11.81
C ASN A 29 1.12 -17.59 -12.52
N LEU A 30 2.30 -18.08 -12.12
CA LEU A 30 2.90 -19.29 -12.70
C LEU A 30 2.11 -20.54 -12.34
N LYS A 31 1.60 -20.64 -11.13
CA LYS A 31 0.75 -21.75 -10.72
C LYS A 31 -0.52 -21.83 -11.54
N LYS A 32 -1.16 -20.71 -11.76
CA LYS A 32 -2.37 -20.63 -12.59
C LYS A 32 -2.10 -21.04 -14.02
N SER A 33 -0.89 -20.80 -14.49
CA SER A 33 -0.49 -21.16 -15.86
C SER A 33 -0.14 -22.63 -16.00
N GLY A 34 0.00 -23.36 -14.89
CA GLY A 34 0.27 -24.79 -14.91
C GLY A 34 1.72 -25.18 -14.69
N ALA A 35 2.60 -24.25 -14.32
CA ALA A 35 4.00 -24.56 -14.03
C ALA A 35 4.11 -25.39 -12.75
N ASP A 36 5.06 -26.34 -12.71
CA ASP A 36 5.28 -27.10 -11.49
C ASP A 36 6.14 -26.34 -10.48
N ASN A 37 6.12 -26.78 -9.22
CA ASN A 37 6.77 -26.05 -8.14
C ASN A 37 8.27 -25.87 -8.33
N ASN A 38 8.97 -26.89 -8.87
CA ASN A 38 10.41 -26.79 -9.08
C ASN A 38 10.74 -25.73 -10.13
N ASP A 39 9.97 -25.70 -11.21
CA ASP A 39 10.15 -24.70 -12.27
C ASP A 39 9.84 -23.30 -11.74
N ILE A 40 8.77 -23.16 -10.94
CA ILE A 40 8.36 -21.87 -10.37
C ILE A 40 9.51 -21.27 -9.55
N GLU A 41 10.10 -22.04 -8.65
CA GLU A 41 11.17 -21.50 -7.78
C GLU A 41 12.41 -21.15 -8.59
N SER A 42 12.76 -21.97 -9.58
CA SER A 42 13.88 -21.69 -10.48
C SER A 42 13.65 -20.41 -11.28
N ILE A 43 12.44 -20.23 -11.78
CA ILE A 43 12.08 -19.05 -12.56
C ILE A 43 12.14 -17.78 -11.71
N ILE A 44 11.61 -17.84 -10.49
CA ILE A 44 11.63 -16.70 -9.57
C ILE A 44 13.09 -16.29 -9.29
N GLU A 45 13.96 -17.26 -9.04
CA GLU A 45 15.37 -16.98 -8.80
C GLU A 45 16.01 -16.29 -10.00
N TYR A 46 15.73 -16.79 -11.22
CA TYR A 46 16.23 -16.20 -12.45
C TYR A 46 15.75 -14.74 -12.60
N LEU A 47 14.46 -14.50 -12.36
CA LEU A 47 13.90 -13.16 -12.50
C LEU A 47 14.52 -12.18 -11.51
N GLN A 48 14.84 -12.64 -10.32
CA GLN A 48 15.52 -11.81 -9.32
C GLN A 48 16.96 -11.52 -9.72
N GLU A 49 17.68 -12.54 -10.20
CA GLU A 49 19.07 -12.38 -10.65
C GLU A 49 19.18 -11.41 -11.82
N GLU A 50 18.22 -11.46 -12.74
CA GLU A 50 18.18 -10.58 -13.91
C GLU A 50 17.49 -9.24 -13.62
N ASN A 51 17.12 -9.02 -12.36
CA ASN A 51 16.50 -7.78 -11.90
C ASN A 51 15.15 -7.44 -12.53
N TYR A 52 14.47 -8.45 -13.07
CA TYR A 52 13.08 -8.30 -13.50
C TYR A 52 12.13 -8.24 -12.31
N LEU A 53 12.51 -8.88 -11.20
CA LEU A 53 11.70 -9.01 -10.00
C LEU A 53 12.50 -8.53 -8.81
N ASN A 54 11.96 -7.54 -8.09
CA ASN A 54 12.65 -6.95 -6.93
C ASN A 54 11.60 -6.50 -5.93
N GLU A 55 11.52 -7.19 -4.79
CA GLU A 55 10.46 -6.91 -3.79
C GLU A 55 10.59 -5.55 -3.14
N GLN A 56 11.81 -5.04 -2.96
CA GLN A 56 11.98 -3.70 -2.40
C GLN A 56 11.42 -2.65 -3.38
N ARG A 57 11.72 -2.80 -4.65
CA ARG A 57 11.21 -1.91 -5.70
C ARG A 57 9.69 -1.96 -5.77
N TYR A 58 9.13 -3.18 -5.68
CA TYR A 58 7.67 -3.37 -5.64
C TYR A 58 7.05 -2.66 -4.44
N ALA A 59 7.62 -2.87 -3.25
CA ALA A 59 7.07 -2.30 -2.02
C ALA A 59 7.12 -0.77 -2.03
N ILE A 60 8.18 -0.19 -2.58
CA ILE A 60 8.31 1.26 -2.71
C ILE A 60 7.27 1.80 -3.68
N ALA A 61 7.12 1.18 -4.84
CA ALA A 61 6.14 1.61 -5.85
C ALA A 61 4.72 1.50 -5.29
N TYR A 62 4.41 0.40 -4.61
CA TYR A 62 3.11 0.17 -3.98
C TYR A 62 2.80 1.24 -2.95
N THR A 63 3.76 1.53 -2.08
CA THR A 63 3.61 2.52 -1.02
C THR A 63 3.33 3.91 -1.59
N LYS A 64 4.13 4.32 -2.57
CA LYS A 64 3.95 5.64 -3.20
C LYS A 64 2.59 5.78 -3.86
N ASP A 65 2.16 4.74 -4.56
CA ASP A 65 0.87 4.72 -5.23
C ASP A 65 -0.28 4.83 -4.22
N LYS A 66 -0.24 4.01 -3.19
CA LYS A 66 -1.36 3.93 -2.24
C LYS A 66 -1.50 5.18 -1.38
N TYR A 67 -0.40 5.76 -0.91
CA TYR A 67 -0.54 6.96 -0.08
C TYR A 67 -0.86 8.20 -0.92
N ARG A 68 -0.39 8.27 -2.16
CA ARG A 68 -0.64 9.43 -3.02
C ARG A 68 -2.00 9.42 -3.70
N PHE A 69 -2.38 8.30 -4.26
CA PHE A 69 -3.62 8.21 -5.05
C PHE A 69 -4.80 7.71 -4.24
N ASP A 70 -4.61 6.65 -3.48
CA ASP A 70 -5.70 6.09 -2.67
C ASP A 70 -5.82 6.74 -1.30
N LYS A 71 -4.84 7.54 -0.91
CA LYS A 71 -4.82 8.24 0.38
C LYS A 71 -4.89 7.27 1.55
N TRP A 72 -4.18 6.15 1.44
CA TRP A 72 -4.09 5.17 2.53
C TRP A 72 -3.07 5.58 3.57
N GLY A 73 -3.30 5.16 4.81
CA GLY A 73 -2.34 5.30 5.89
C GLY A 73 -1.35 4.14 5.91
N ARG A 74 -0.29 4.30 6.68
CA ARG A 74 0.80 3.33 6.79
C ARG A 74 0.32 1.96 7.26
N ILE A 75 -0.61 1.93 8.19
CA ILE A 75 -1.10 0.67 8.77
C ILE A 75 -1.74 -0.20 7.69
N LYS A 76 -2.56 0.40 6.84
CA LYS A 76 -3.22 -0.34 5.76
C LYS A 76 -2.21 -0.79 4.70
N ILE A 77 -1.29 0.10 4.32
CA ILE A 77 -0.24 -0.23 3.34
C ILE A 77 0.59 -1.40 3.85
N SER A 78 1.03 -1.31 5.11
CA SER A 78 1.84 -2.33 5.76
C SER A 78 1.10 -3.68 5.82
N TYR A 79 -0.17 -3.65 6.17
CA TYR A 79 -1.00 -4.83 6.26
C TYR A 79 -1.12 -5.53 4.90
N GLN A 80 -1.37 -4.77 3.85
CA GLN A 80 -1.52 -5.31 2.50
C GLN A 80 -0.20 -5.91 1.99
N LEU A 81 0.92 -5.22 2.23
CA LEU A 81 2.23 -5.73 1.83
C LEU A 81 2.58 -7.00 2.61
N SER A 82 2.26 -7.04 3.89
CA SER A 82 2.45 -8.23 4.72
C SER A 82 1.63 -9.41 4.19
N GLY A 83 0.43 -9.14 3.70
CA GLY A 83 -0.42 -10.16 3.07
C GLY A 83 0.19 -10.75 1.81
N LYS A 84 1.09 -10.03 1.16
CA LYS A 84 1.86 -10.51 0.01
C LYS A 84 3.15 -11.18 0.44
N ARG A 85 3.31 -11.46 1.74
CA ARG A 85 4.46 -12.17 2.33
C ARG A 85 5.78 -11.43 2.13
N ILE A 86 5.73 -10.12 2.10
CA ILE A 86 6.92 -9.29 2.01
C ILE A 86 7.49 -9.11 3.42
N ALA A 87 8.82 -9.24 3.54
CA ALA A 87 9.50 -9.14 4.82
C ALA A 87 9.29 -7.77 5.46
N SER A 88 9.19 -7.73 6.79
CA SER A 88 8.95 -6.47 7.50
C SER A 88 10.03 -5.43 7.27
N SER A 89 11.30 -5.85 7.11
CA SER A 89 12.39 -4.93 6.81
C SER A 89 12.20 -4.23 5.46
N VAL A 90 11.69 -4.97 4.47
CA VAL A 90 11.39 -4.43 3.14
C VAL A 90 10.23 -3.43 3.24
N ILE A 91 9.20 -3.78 4.01
CA ILE A 91 8.05 -2.90 4.24
C ILE A 91 8.49 -1.61 4.92
N GLN A 92 9.27 -1.70 6.00
CA GLN A 92 9.74 -0.53 6.73
C GLN A 92 10.56 0.41 5.85
N ARG A 93 11.43 -0.15 5.01
CA ARG A 93 12.20 0.66 4.06
C ARG A 93 11.28 1.37 3.07
N ALA A 94 10.25 0.69 2.60
CA ALA A 94 9.30 1.28 1.66
C ALA A 94 8.52 2.43 2.29
N LEU A 95 8.10 2.26 3.55
CA LEU A 95 7.35 3.30 4.26
C LEU A 95 8.17 4.59 4.46
N GLU A 96 9.50 4.48 4.46
CA GLU A 96 10.37 5.66 4.54
C GLU A 96 10.26 6.59 3.34
N GLU A 97 9.71 6.09 2.22
CA GLU A 97 9.50 6.90 1.02
C GLU A 97 8.30 7.84 1.13
N ILE A 98 7.50 7.71 2.17
CA ILE A 98 6.35 8.58 2.39
C ILE A 98 6.83 9.95 2.86
N ASP A 99 6.39 11.00 2.17
CA ASP A 99 6.64 12.38 2.59
C ASP A 99 5.69 12.67 3.76
N GLU A 100 6.25 13.03 4.90
CA GLU A 100 5.48 13.23 6.13
C GLU A 100 4.47 14.37 6.02
N GLU A 101 4.85 15.46 5.38
CA GLU A 101 3.96 16.62 5.22
C GLU A 101 2.80 16.29 4.30
N GLU A 102 3.08 15.64 3.19
CA GLU A 102 2.05 15.20 2.24
C GLU A 102 1.10 14.22 2.91
N TYR A 103 1.64 13.29 3.67
CA TYR A 103 0.88 12.27 4.40
C TYR A 103 -0.10 12.91 5.38
N TYR A 104 0.40 13.83 6.18
CA TYR A 104 -0.41 14.52 7.18
C TYR A 104 -1.47 15.39 6.51
N SER A 105 -1.10 16.06 5.42
CA SER A 105 -2.03 16.86 4.63
C SER A 105 -3.17 16.00 4.07
N ASN A 106 -2.84 14.80 3.58
CA ASN A 106 -3.85 13.84 3.11
C ASN A 106 -4.85 13.53 4.21
N LEU A 107 -4.35 13.27 5.42
CA LEU A 107 -5.21 12.95 6.56
C LEU A 107 -6.13 14.13 6.91
N LYS A 108 -5.59 15.33 6.96
CA LYS A 108 -6.40 16.53 7.28
C LYS A 108 -7.47 16.76 6.22
N ASN A 109 -7.12 16.58 4.95
CA ASN A 109 -8.08 16.74 3.86
C ASN A 109 -9.22 15.72 3.94
N ILE A 110 -8.90 14.49 4.31
CA ILE A 110 -9.91 13.44 4.50
C ILE A 110 -10.87 13.85 5.63
N ILE A 111 -10.34 14.34 6.73
CA ILE A 111 -11.16 14.77 7.88
C ILE A 111 -12.06 15.94 7.49
N VAL A 112 -11.50 16.95 6.85
CA VAL A 112 -12.27 18.13 6.40
C VAL A 112 -13.41 17.72 5.47
N SER A 113 -13.11 16.83 4.52
CA SER A 113 -14.11 16.32 3.58
C SER A 113 -15.21 15.55 4.31
N LYS A 114 -14.86 14.76 5.30
CA LYS A 114 -15.82 13.97 6.08
C LYS A 114 -16.75 14.88 6.90
N ILE A 115 -16.18 15.93 7.50
CA ILE A 115 -16.96 16.92 8.25
C ILE A 115 -17.98 17.59 7.32
N LYS A 116 -17.55 17.95 6.12
CA LYS A 116 -18.43 18.56 5.12
C LYS A 116 -19.58 17.62 4.75
N ASP A 117 -19.29 16.34 4.57
CA ASP A 117 -20.31 15.34 4.24
C ASP A 117 -21.36 15.19 5.36
N MET A 118 -20.95 15.44 6.61
CA MET A 118 -21.85 15.40 7.75
C MET A 118 -22.71 16.66 7.87
N LYS A 119 -22.46 17.65 7.03
CA LYS A 119 -23.19 18.93 7.02
C LYS A 119 -23.09 19.66 8.35
N THR A 120 -21.90 19.64 8.96
CA THR A 120 -21.59 20.31 10.21
C THR A 120 -20.28 21.07 10.07
N THR A 121 -19.87 21.76 11.13
CA THR A 121 -18.59 22.45 11.18
C THR A 121 -17.71 21.81 12.27
N ALA A 122 -16.39 21.97 12.15
CA ALA A 122 -15.47 21.34 13.06
C ALA A 122 -15.74 21.68 14.55
N PRO A 123 -15.96 22.97 14.92
CA PRO A 123 -16.23 23.29 16.34
C PRO A 123 -17.52 22.68 16.88
N GLU A 124 -18.46 22.35 16.01
CA GLU A 124 -19.76 21.82 16.42
C GLU A 124 -19.86 20.30 16.41
N LEU A 125 -18.76 19.62 16.13
CA LEU A 125 -18.76 18.15 16.13
C LEU A 125 -19.09 17.60 17.51
N ASP A 126 -20.08 16.70 17.57
CA ASP A 126 -20.36 16.00 18.82
C ASP A 126 -19.49 14.74 18.91
N ILE A 127 -19.59 14.07 20.04
CA ILE A 127 -18.73 12.91 20.33
C ILE A 127 -18.97 11.75 19.35
N ASN A 128 -20.21 11.58 18.91
CA ASN A 128 -20.56 10.52 17.94
C ASN A 128 -20.00 10.82 16.58
N GLU A 129 -20.03 12.08 16.16
CA GLU A 129 -19.49 12.52 14.89
C GLU A 129 -17.96 12.38 14.87
N GLU A 130 -17.30 12.75 15.97
CA GLU A 130 -15.86 12.57 16.10
C GLU A 130 -15.48 11.09 16.01
N ALA A 131 -16.27 10.23 16.65
CA ALA A 131 -16.04 8.79 16.61
C ALA A 131 -16.15 8.23 15.18
N LYS A 132 -17.12 8.75 14.42
CA LYS A 132 -17.28 8.33 13.00
C LYS A 132 -16.07 8.72 12.17
N ILE A 133 -15.57 9.94 12.36
CA ILE A 133 -14.37 10.42 11.67
C ILE A 133 -13.18 9.53 12.03
N TYR A 134 -13.04 9.23 13.31
CA TYR A 134 -11.96 8.41 13.81
C TYR A 134 -11.97 7.02 13.16
N ARG A 135 -13.13 6.37 13.15
CA ARG A 135 -13.28 5.05 12.54
C ARG A 135 -13.00 5.08 11.04
N PHE A 136 -13.45 6.13 10.37
CA PHE A 136 -13.22 6.27 8.92
C PHE A 136 -11.73 6.36 8.63
N CYS A 137 -11.02 7.22 9.34
CA CYS A 137 -9.57 7.40 9.16
C CYS A 137 -8.80 6.14 9.55
N SER A 138 -9.21 5.47 10.63
CA SER A 138 -8.60 4.21 11.06
C SER A 138 -8.76 3.13 9.98
N SER A 139 -9.93 3.06 9.35
CA SER A 139 -10.17 2.09 8.29
C SER A 139 -9.31 2.35 7.06
N ARG A 140 -8.88 3.60 6.86
CA ARG A 140 -7.95 3.97 5.79
C ARG A 140 -6.51 3.70 6.17
N GLY A 141 -6.26 3.29 7.42
CA GLY A 141 -4.94 2.88 7.88
C GLY A 141 -4.11 3.94 8.56
N PHE A 142 -4.70 5.08 8.92
CA PHE A 142 -3.96 6.14 9.60
C PHE A 142 -3.77 5.83 11.09
N GLU A 143 -2.64 6.27 11.62
CA GLU A 143 -2.29 6.07 13.02
C GLU A 143 -3.19 6.91 13.93
N SER A 144 -3.60 6.34 15.03
CA SER A 144 -4.56 6.98 15.95
C SER A 144 -4.06 8.30 16.54
N ASN A 145 -2.77 8.38 16.84
CA ASN A 145 -2.19 9.61 17.38
C ASN A 145 -2.24 10.76 16.36
N LEU A 146 -2.05 10.44 15.08
CA LEU A 146 -2.12 11.44 14.02
C LEU A 146 -3.56 11.88 13.76
N ILE A 147 -4.51 10.96 13.84
CA ILE A 147 -5.93 11.28 13.69
C ILE A 147 -6.34 12.26 14.79
N SER A 148 -5.98 11.97 16.03
CA SER A 148 -6.30 12.82 17.18
C SER A 148 -5.68 14.21 17.02
N ARG A 149 -4.42 14.26 16.62
CA ARG A 149 -3.71 15.53 16.41
C ARG A 149 -4.35 16.36 15.29
N ALA A 150 -4.65 15.72 14.18
CA ALA A 150 -5.25 16.39 13.02
C ALA A 150 -6.63 16.95 13.36
N LEU A 151 -7.45 16.14 14.03
CA LEU A 151 -8.79 16.56 14.42
C LEU A 151 -8.73 17.74 15.39
N LYS A 152 -7.82 17.70 16.33
CA LYS A 152 -7.61 18.80 17.29
C LYS A 152 -7.22 20.10 16.59
N GLU A 153 -6.29 20.01 15.64
CA GLU A 153 -5.85 21.18 14.88
C GLU A 153 -6.97 21.78 14.04
N ILE A 154 -7.77 20.93 13.41
CA ILE A 154 -8.90 21.37 12.60
C ILE A 154 -9.95 22.04 13.47
N LYS A 155 -10.24 21.48 14.65
CA LYS A 155 -11.23 22.05 15.58
C LYS A 155 -10.82 23.40 16.14
N LYS A 156 -9.53 23.69 16.19
CA LYS A 156 -9.02 24.99 16.67
C LYS A 156 -9.18 26.09 15.63
N GLY A 157 -9.82 25.79 14.50
CA GLY A 157 -10.04 26.77 13.47
C GLY A 157 -8.99 26.79 12.39
N GLY A 158 -8.02 25.89 12.48
CA GLY A 158 -7.04 25.74 11.46
C GLY A 158 -7.40 24.57 10.58
N ASN A 159 -8.05 24.83 9.46
CA ASN A 159 -8.34 23.80 8.49
C ASN A 159 -7.36 23.87 7.32
N ASP A 160 -6.30 24.52 7.56
CA ASP A 160 -5.21 24.72 6.61
C ASP A 160 -4.08 23.74 6.83
#